data_e4e925621170a2419f2b26859550e893
#
_entry.id   e4e925621170a2419f2b26859550e893
#
_cell.length_a   1.000
_cell.length_b   1.000
_cell.length_c   1.000
_cell.angle_alpha   90.00
_cell.angle_beta   90.00
_cell.angle_gamma   90.00
#
_symmetry.space_group_name_H-M   'P 1'
#
loop_
_entity.id
_entity.type
_entity.pdbx_description
1 polymer ?
#
loop_
_entity_poly.entity_id
_entity_poly.type
_entity_poly.pdbx_seq_one_letter_code
_entity_poly.pdbx_strand_id
1 'polypeptide(L)'
;METKNQHKDIIFGIVAFATVVVVVALIGWLILGEKDPAIQGEVEVAEYRVSFKVPGRIQKLYVHEGDFVHKGDTLALLDAPDVEAKRTQAKSLEAAASALVEKANNGAQEEQIRGAFELWQQAVAAVEIAQKSFDRVNRLYEGGVVTAQKRDEAEAQLKVYKAQSEAAKSQYEMAVNGARYEDKKAALAKRSQAQGALDEVNSYIREMVQVAQFDGVVATIYPKV
;
A
#
# COMPACT_ATOMS: atom_id res chain seq x y z
N MET A 1 9.67 -56.69 -104.67
CA MET A 1 8.73 -55.51 -104.47
C MET A 1 8.40 -55.39 -102.97
N GLU A 2 9.29 -55.66 -102.06
CA GLU A 2 8.93 -55.69 -100.58
C GLU A 2 9.59 -54.60 -99.74
N THR A 3 10.51 -53.85 -100.21
CA THR A 3 11.28 -52.87 -99.43
C THR A 3 10.60 -51.47 -99.32
N LYS A 4 9.51 -51.23 -100.08
CA LYS A 4 8.86 -49.90 -100.12
C LYS A 4 7.76 -49.70 -99.08
N ASN A 5 7.25 -50.79 -98.49
CA ASN A 5 6.22 -50.72 -97.48
C ASN A 5 6.81 -50.58 -96.05
N GLN A 6 7.98 -51.20 -95.76
CA GLN A 6 8.63 -51.13 -94.45
C GLN A 6 8.98 -49.67 -94.05
N HIS A 7 9.41 -48.81 -94.97
CA HIS A 7 9.73 -47.41 -94.68
C HIS A 7 8.45 -46.57 -94.31
N LYS A 8 7.31 -46.90 -94.88
CA LYS A 8 6.05 -46.23 -94.58
C LYS A 8 5.55 -46.57 -93.18
N ASP A 9 5.66 -47.84 -92.80
CA ASP A 9 5.23 -48.30 -91.50
C ASP A 9 6.14 -47.75 -90.35
N ILE A 10 7.46 -47.62 -90.64
CA ILE A 10 8.40 -47.00 -89.72
C ILE A 10 8.11 -45.51 -89.59
N ILE A 11 7.83 -44.78 -90.68
CA ILE A 11 7.48 -43.37 -90.68
C ILE A 11 6.17 -43.16 -89.93
N PHE A 12 5.15 -44.05 -90.16
CA PHE A 12 3.90 -43.96 -89.45
C PHE A 12 4.05 -44.23 -87.94
N GLY A 13 4.96 -45.15 -87.52
CA GLY A 13 5.31 -45.38 -86.12
C GLY A 13 5.96 -44.19 -85.45
N ILE A 14 6.89 -43.55 -86.16
CA ILE A 14 7.59 -42.35 -85.62
C ILE A 14 6.60 -41.18 -85.50
N VAL A 15 5.71 -40.96 -86.46
CA VAL A 15 4.71 -39.88 -86.38
C VAL A 15 3.68 -40.15 -85.25
N ALA A 16 3.26 -41.41 -85.11
CA ALA A 16 2.36 -41.79 -83.99
C ALA A 16 3.04 -41.61 -82.61
N PHE A 17 4.33 -41.94 -82.48
CA PHE A 17 5.12 -41.73 -81.26
C PHE A 17 5.28 -40.21 -80.93
N ALA A 18 5.60 -39.42 -81.97
CA ALA A 18 5.77 -37.98 -81.84
C ALA A 18 4.44 -37.29 -81.42
N THR A 19 3.30 -37.75 -82.00
CA THR A 19 1.98 -37.19 -81.54
C THR A 19 1.65 -37.56 -80.11
N VAL A 20 1.97 -38.77 -79.66
CA VAL A 20 1.74 -39.17 -78.25
C VAL A 20 2.65 -38.32 -77.31
N VAL A 21 3.91 -38.08 -77.65
CA VAL A 21 4.79 -37.22 -76.87
C VAL A 21 4.31 -35.80 -76.77
N VAL A 22 3.81 -35.22 -77.91
CA VAL A 22 3.24 -33.85 -77.91
C VAL A 22 1.98 -33.81 -77.08
N VAL A 23 1.11 -34.81 -77.13
CA VAL A 23 -0.13 -34.86 -76.33
C VAL A 23 0.22 -34.97 -74.83
N VAL A 24 1.19 -35.82 -74.48
CA VAL A 24 1.63 -35.97 -73.08
C VAL A 24 2.28 -34.66 -72.58
N ALA A 25 3.08 -34.00 -73.41
CA ALA A 25 3.67 -32.70 -73.05
C ALA A 25 2.61 -31.58 -72.89
N LEU A 26 1.59 -31.56 -73.77
CA LEU A 26 0.45 -30.64 -73.63
C LEU A 26 -0.38 -30.91 -72.36
N ILE A 27 -0.64 -32.18 -72.07
CA ILE A 27 -1.35 -32.55 -70.82
C ILE A 27 -0.50 -32.18 -69.61
N GLY A 28 0.80 -32.45 -69.64
CA GLY A 28 1.72 -32.04 -68.59
C GLY A 28 1.75 -30.55 -68.40
N TRP A 29 1.79 -29.77 -69.48
CA TRP A 29 1.73 -28.29 -69.38
C TRP A 29 0.40 -27.78 -68.85
N LEU A 30 -0.73 -28.42 -69.17
CA LEU A 30 -2.05 -28.06 -68.68
C LEU A 30 -2.25 -28.46 -67.20
N ILE A 31 -1.64 -29.54 -66.74
CA ILE A 31 -1.76 -30.02 -65.36
C ILE A 31 -0.72 -29.34 -64.43
N LEU A 32 0.45 -29.02 -64.94
CA LEU A 32 1.53 -28.31 -64.19
C LEU A 32 1.46 -26.79 -64.40
N GLY A 33 0.42 -26.25 -65.10
CA GLY A 33 0.22 -24.81 -65.21
C GLY A 33 0.27 -24.16 -63.84
N GLU A 34 1.01 -23.06 -63.73
CA GLU A 34 1.29 -22.33 -62.48
C GLU A 34 -0.02 -22.10 -61.69
N LYS A 35 -0.13 -22.78 -60.58
CA LYS A 35 -1.13 -22.39 -59.57
C LYS A 35 -0.62 -21.08 -58.97
N ASP A 36 -1.41 -20.02 -59.07
CA ASP A 36 -1.11 -18.76 -58.38
C ASP A 36 -0.72 -19.07 -56.95
N PRO A 37 0.44 -18.62 -56.48
CA PRO A 37 0.85 -18.84 -55.11
C PRO A 37 -0.16 -18.17 -54.19
N ALA A 38 -1.02 -18.97 -53.54
CA ALA A 38 -1.86 -18.44 -52.49
C ALA A 38 -0.99 -17.85 -51.39
N ILE A 39 -0.94 -16.52 -51.28
CA ILE A 39 -0.30 -15.84 -50.20
C ILE A 39 -1.15 -16.08 -48.94
N GLN A 40 -0.71 -17.00 -48.11
CA GLN A 40 -1.30 -17.20 -46.80
C GLN A 40 -0.71 -16.14 -45.89
N GLY A 41 -1.51 -15.14 -45.50
CA GLY A 41 -1.20 -14.18 -44.46
C GLY A 41 -1.97 -14.56 -43.21
N GLU A 42 -1.27 -14.64 -42.07
CA GLU A 42 -1.89 -14.73 -40.76
C GLU A 42 -1.99 -13.32 -40.19
N VAL A 43 -3.20 -12.88 -39.85
CA VAL A 43 -3.44 -11.59 -39.18
C VAL A 43 -3.32 -11.83 -37.69
N GLU A 44 -2.19 -11.46 -37.10
CA GLU A 44 -2.01 -11.48 -35.65
C GLU A 44 -2.61 -10.21 -35.04
N VAL A 45 -3.63 -10.39 -34.21
CA VAL A 45 -4.27 -9.29 -33.47
C VAL A 45 -3.76 -9.35 -32.03
N ALA A 46 -3.31 -8.23 -31.50
CA ALA A 46 -2.94 -8.14 -30.08
C ALA A 46 -4.21 -8.23 -29.22
N GLU A 47 -4.34 -9.31 -28.45
CA GLU A 47 -5.40 -9.46 -27.47
C GLU A 47 -4.91 -9.07 -26.07
N TYR A 48 -5.65 -8.21 -25.41
CA TYR A 48 -5.43 -7.82 -24.02
C TYR A 48 -6.55 -8.37 -23.14
N ARG A 49 -6.17 -9.19 -22.15
CA ARG A 49 -7.13 -9.68 -21.15
C ARG A 49 -7.22 -8.70 -20.01
N VAL A 50 -8.44 -8.22 -19.78
CA VAL A 50 -8.80 -7.34 -18.69
C VAL A 50 -9.52 -8.17 -17.63
N SER A 51 -9.01 -8.18 -16.40
CA SER A 51 -9.59 -8.94 -15.28
C SER A 51 -9.50 -8.14 -13.98
N PHE A 52 -10.48 -8.37 -13.10
CA PHE A 52 -10.42 -7.81 -11.75
C PHE A 52 -9.35 -8.49 -10.91
N LYS A 53 -8.63 -7.72 -10.11
CA LYS A 53 -7.64 -8.22 -9.13
C LYS A 53 -8.27 -8.53 -7.78
N VAL A 54 -9.50 -8.06 -7.56
CA VAL A 54 -10.23 -8.19 -6.30
C VAL A 54 -11.39 -9.17 -6.51
N PRO A 55 -11.61 -10.14 -5.61
CA PRO A 55 -12.77 -11.01 -5.67
C PRO A 55 -14.05 -10.21 -5.36
N GLY A 56 -15.12 -10.47 -6.12
CA GLY A 56 -16.39 -9.79 -5.94
C GLY A 56 -17.43 -10.23 -6.97
N ARG A 57 -18.56 -9.58 -6.97
CA ARG A 57 -19.64 -9.80 -7.96
C ARG A 57 -19.67 -8.64 -8.94
N ILE A 58 -19.89 -8.91 -10.22
CA ILE A 58 -20.09 -7.86 -11.20
C ILE A 58 -21.43 -7.18 -10.86
N GLN A 59 -21.37 -5.93 -10.45
CA GLN A 59 -22.54 -5.12 -10.18
C GLN A 59 -23.15 -4.58 -11.47
N LYS A 60 -22.28 -4.12 -12.37
CA LYS A 60 -22.72 -3.56 -13.65
C LYS A 60 -21.64 -3.74 -14.71
N LEU A 61 -22.09 -4.09 -15.90
CA LEU A 61 -21.29 -4.14 -17.11
C LEU A 61 -21.76 -3.00 -18.02
N TYR A 62 -20.83 -2.21 -18.52
CA TYR A 62 -21.14 -1.01 -19.33
C TYR A 62 -20.91 -1.23 -20.82
N VAL A 63 -20.33 -2.36 -21.20
CA VAL A 63 -19.94 -2.68 -22.59
C VAL A 63 -20.49 -4.03 -23.01
N HIS A 64 -20.61 -4.23 -24.32
CA HIS A 64 -21.02 -5.49 -24.95
C HIS A 64 -19.93 -5.98 -25.89
N GLU A 65 -20.00 -7.25 -26.26
CA GLU A 65 -19.10 -7.83 -27.27
C GLU A 65 -19.36 -7.08 -28.62
N GLY A 66 -18.26 -6.62 -29.22
CA GLY A 66 -18.28 -5.82 -30.46
C GLY A 66 -18.22 -4.30 -30.25
N ASP A 67 -18.38 -3.80 -29.02
CA ASP A 67 -18.30 -2.36 -28.74
C ASP A 67 -16.88 -1.85 -28.92
N PHE A 68 -16.74 -0.65 -29.49
CA PHE A 68 -15.47 0.08 -29.51
C PHE A 68 -15.35 0.90 -28.23
N VAL A 69 -14.19 0.78 -27.57
CA VAL A 69 -13.87 1.47 -26.31
C VAL A 69 -12.61 2.30 -26.44
N HIS A 70 -12.59 3.45 -25.78
CA HIS A 70 -11.42 4.31 -25.68
C HIS A 70 -10.71 4.07 -24.36
N LYS A 71 -9.41 4.35 -24.35
CA LYS A 71 -8.61 4.32 -23.13
C LYS A 71 -9.22 5.21 -22.05
N GLY A 72 -9.51 4.62 -20.88
CA GLY A 72 -10.13 5.29 -19.74
C GLY A 72 -11.63 5.05 -19.61
N ASP A 73 -12.29 4.45 -20.62
CA ASP A 73 -13.70 4.10 -20.52
C ASP A 73 -13.93 3.06 -19.45
N THR A 74 -15.00 3.22 -18.67
CA THR A 74 -15.39 2.26 -17.65
C THR A 74 -16.04 1.05 -18.29
N LEU A 75 -15.43 -0.12 -18.13
CA LEU A 75 -15.91 -1.38 -18.70
C LEU A 75 -16.89 -2.09 -17.78
N ALA A 76 -16.54 -2.17 -16.49
CA ALA A 76 -17.34 -2.88 -15.50
C ALA A 76 -17.13 -2.31 -14.10
N LEU A 77 -18.13 -2.51 -13.25
CA LEU A 77 -18.10 -2.18 -11.82
C LEU A 77 -18.31 -3.47 -11.02
N LEU A 78 -17.45 -3.66 -10.04
CA LEU A 78 -17.49 -4.79 -9.11
C LEU A 78 -18.17 -4.37 -7.79
N ASP A 79 -19.01 -5.24 -7.24
CA ASP A 79 -19.51 -5.17 -5.87
C ASP A 79 -18.69 -6.09 -4.99
N ALA A 80 -18.01 -5.52 -4.01
CA ALA A 80 -17.16 -6.25 -3.08
C ALA A 80 -17.37 -5.71 -1.65
N PRO A 81 -18.45 -6.10 -0.97
CA PRO A 81 -18.81 -5.59 0.37
C PRO A 81 -17.72 -5.88 1.41
N ASP A 82 -16.96 -6.97 1.24
CA ASP A 82 -15.83 -7.30 2.12
C ASP A 82 -14.71 -6.25 2.06
N VAL A 83 -14.49 -5.64 0.88
CA VAL A 83 -13.50 -4.57 0.70
C VAL A 83 -13.98 -3.29 1.39
N GLU A 84 -15.26 -2.96 1.28
CA GLU A 84 -15.84 -1.81 1.97
C GLU A 84 -15.81 -1.98 3.50
N ALA A 85 -16.07 -3.19 4.00
CA ALA A 85 -15.92 -3.50 5.42
C ALA A 85 -14.47 -3.34 5.89
N LYS A 86 -13.49 -3.84 5.13
CA LYS A 86 -12.05 -3.64 5.39
C LYS A 86 -11.66 -2.17 5.36
N ARG A 87 -12.20 -1.37 4.44
CA ARG A 87 -11.97 0.08 4.40
C ARG A 87 -12.44 0.76 5.69
N THR A 88 -13.64 0.44 6.13
CA THR A 88 -14.20 0.98 7.38
C THR A 88 -13.32 0.60 8.58
N GLN A 89 -12.86 -0.63 8.65
CA GLN A 89 -11.93 -1.11 9.68
C GLN A 89 -10.59 -0.36 9.63
N ALA A 90 -9.96 -0.25 8.44
CA ALA A 90 -8.69 0.45 8.26
C ALA A 90 -8.80 1.94 8.62
N LYS A 91 -9.92 2.59 8.24
CA LYS A 91 -10.21 3.99 8.61
C LYS A 91 -10.34 4.17 10.12
N SER A 92 -10.98 3.22 10.81
CA SER A 92 -11.10 3.24 12.27
C SER A 92 -9.75 3.05 12.96
N LEU A 93 -8.88 2.20 12.42
CA LEU A 93 -7.51 2.00 12.92
C LEU A 93 -6.65 3.26 12.71
N GLU A 94 -6.76 3.92 11.57
CA GLU A 94 -6.06 5.20 11.30
C GLU A 94 -6.54 6.28 12.28
N ALA A 95 -7.85 6.43 12.49
CA ALA A 95 -8.41 7.38 13.44
C ALA A 95 -7.92 7.12 14.88
N ALA A 96 -7.87 5.86 15.32
CA ALA A 96 -7.34 5.48 16.62
C ALA A 96 -5.84 5.80 16.75
N ALA A 97 -5.06 5.53 15.71
CA ALA A 97 -3.63 5.85 15.69
C ALA A 97 -3.37 7.37 15.67
N SER A 98 -4.20 8.13 14.94
CA SER A 98 -4.16 9.61 14.94
C SER A 98 -4.46 10.19 16.32
N ALA A 99 -5.46 9.65 17.03
CA ALA A 99 -5.80 10.04 18.41
C ALA A 99 -4.63 9.76 19.39
N LEU A 100 -3.86 8.66 19.18
CA LEU A 100 -2.66 8.39 19.96
C LEU A 100 -1.55 9.44 19.73
N VAL A 101 -1.37 9.89 18.48
CA VAL A 101 -0.42 10.98 18.15
C VAL A 101 -0.86 12.28 18.84
N GLU A 102 -2.14 12.60 18.78
CA GLU A 102 -2.68 13.79 19.45
C GLU A 102 -2.48 13.73 20.96
N LYS A 103 -2.79 12.60 21.60
CA LYS A 103 -2.53 12.36 23.00
C LYS A 103 -1.07 12.54 23.38
N ALA A 104 -0.14 11.99 22.56
CA ALA A 104 1.31 12.14 22.79
C ALA A 104 1.80 13.58 22.60
N ASN A 105 1.19 14.36 21.72
CA ASN A 105 1.54 15.75 21.48
C ASN A 105 0.97 16.69 22.55
N ASN A 106 -0.28 16.46 22.98
CA ASN A 106 -0.93 17.27 24.01
C ASN A 106 -0.30 17.06 25.40
N GLY A 107 0.38 15.92 25.62
CA GLY A 107 1.06 15.64 26.89
C GLY A 107 0.09 15.39 28.05
N ALA A 108 0.50 15.81 29.25
CA ALA A 108 -0.32 15.68 30.45
C ALA A 108 -1.48 16.70 30.44
N GLN A 109 -2.59 16.33 31.05
CA GLN A 109 -3.72 17.24 31.21
C GLN A 109 -3.35 18.43 32.09
N GLU A 110 -3.95 19.59 31.81
CA GLU A 110 -3.68 20.83 32.53
C GLU A 110 -3.90 20.72 34.05
N GLU A 111 -4.91 19.95 34.46
CA GLU A 111 -5.20 19.62 35.85
C GLU A 111 -4.09 18.80 36.52
N GLN A 112 -3.45 17.87 35.78
CA GLN A 112 -2.33 17.08 36.28
C GLN A 112 -1.10 17.97 36.48
N ILE A 113 -0.82 18.85 35.52
CA ILE A 113 0.32 19.82 35.62
C ILE A 113 0.08 20.73 36.81
N ARG A 114 -1.11 21.29 36.98
CA ARG A 114 -1.46 22.15 38.10
C ARG A 114 -1.37 21.41 39.45
N GLY A 115 -1.90 20.18 39.50
CA GLY A 115 -1.81 19.38 40.74
C GLY A 115 -0.37 19.07 41.16
N ALA A 116 0.51 18.74 40.19
CA ALA A 116 1.93 18.53 40.45
C ALA A 116 2.63 19.83 40.89
N PHE A 117 2.26 20.97 40.31
CA PHE A 117 2.75 22.28 40.69
C PHE A 117 2.40 22.62 42.15
N GLU A 118 1.16 22.44 42.55
CA GLU A 118 0.69 22.70 43.91
C GLU A 118 1.42 21.83 44.94
N LEU A 119 1.63 20.54 44.66
CA LEU A 119 2.43 19.65 45.49
C LEU A 119 3.89 20.14 45.65
N TRP A 120 4.49 20.61 44.56
CA TRP A 120 5.82 21.20 44.63
C TRP A 120 5.81 22.50 45.46
N GLN A 121 4.85 23.38 45.31
CA GLN A 121 4.71 24.62 46.13
C GLN A 121 4.54 24.29 47.63
N GLN A 122 3.74 23.27 47.94
CA GLN A 122 3.64 22.77 49.32
C GLN A 122 4.98 22.31 49.88
N ALA A 123 5.74 21.54 49.09
CA ALA A 123 7.05 21.07 49.51
C ALA A 123 8.07 22.23 49.71
N VAL A 124 8.02 23.25 48.82
CA VAL A 124 8.84 24.47 48.95
C VAL A 124 8.52 25.22 50.26
N ALA A 125 7.26 25.36 50.60
CA ALA A 125 6.85 25.99 51.88
C ALA A 125 7.36 25.21 53.09
N ALA A 126 7.35 23.88 53.02
CA ALA A 126 7.89 23.04 54.10
C ALA A 126 9.42 23.24 54.26
N VAL A 127 10.18 23.37 53.14
CA VAL A 127 11.59 23.69 53.15
C VAL A 127 11.86 25.04 53.83
N GLU A 128 11.07 26.07 53.51
CA GLU A 128 11.18 27.41 54.10
C GLU A 128 11.03 27.37 55.63
N ILE A 129 10.01 26.65 56.10
CA ILE A 129 9.77 26.49 57.54
C ILE A 129 10.94 25.75 58.19
N ALA A 130 11.42 24.64 57.60
CA ALA A 130 12.56 23.87 58.11
C ALA A 130 13.87 24.69 58.11
N GLN A 131 14.09 25.51 57.07
CA GLN A 131 15.24 26.37 56.97
C GLN A 131 15.25 27.41 58.13
N LYS A 132 14.08 28.10 58.34
CA LYS A 132 13.92 29.06 59.45
C LYS A 132 14.12 28.37 60.80
N SER A 133 13.68 27.14 60.97
CA SER A 133 13.88 26.34 62.20
C SER A 133 15.35 26.01 62.41
N PHE A 134 16.03 25.51 61.35
CA PHE A 134 17.47 25.21 61.40
C PHE A 134 18.28 26.46 61.72
N ASP A 135 18.06 27.57 61.08
CA ASP A 135 18.75 28.82 61.29
C ASP A 135 18.59 29.34 62.76
N ARG A 136 17.44 29.15 63.33
CA ARG A 136 17.17 29.47 64.72
C ARG A 136 17.93 28.56 65.71
N VAL A 137 17.87 27.25 65.46
CA VAL A 137 18.58 26.25 66.28
C VAL A 137 20.09 26.41 66.18
N ASN A 138 20.59 26.71 64.98
CA ASN A 138 22.03 26.93 64.77
C ASN A 138 22.55 28.15 65.54
N ARG A 139 21.83 29.27 65.52
CA ARG A 139 22.17 30.46 66.32
C ARG A 139 22.15 30.15 67.83
N LEU A 140 21.20 29.37 68.31
CA LEU A 140 21.15 28.94 69.72
C LEU A 140 22.31 28.00 70.12
N TYR A 141 22.74 27.15 69.19
CA TYR A 141 23.93 26.28 69.36
C TYR A 141 25.19 27.09 69.40
N GLU A 142 25.37 28.05 68.50
CA GLU A 142 26.52 28.98 68.50
C GLU A 142 26.57 29.81 69.84
N GLY A 143 25.43 30.14 70.42
CA GLY A 143 25.33 30.78 71.73
C GLY A 143 25.44 29.82 72.95
N GLY A 144 25.69 28.54 72.74
CA GLY A 144 25.80 27.53 73.78
C GLY A 144 24.56 27.14 74.54
N VAL A 145 23.35 27.47 73.91
CA VAL A 145 22.04 27.27 74.56
C VAL A 145 21.47 25.89 74.31
N VAL A 146 21.78 25.27 73.15
CA VAL A 146 21.33 23.92 72.78
C VAL A 146 22.47 22.99 72.44
N THR A 147 22.23 21.66 72.48
CA THR A 147 23.22 20.62 72.22
C THR A 147 23.47 20.46 70.67
N ALA A 148 24.66 19.91 70.31
CA ALA A 148 24.98 19.55 68.95
C ALA A 148 23.91 18.58 68.33
N GLN A 149 23.46 17.63 69.14
CA GLN A 149 22.40 16.72 68.70
C GLN A 149 21.16 17.46 68.21
N LYS A 150 20.71 18.52 68.91
CA LYS A 150 19.55 19.31 68.50
C LYS A 150 19.76 20.05 67.17
N ARG A 151 20.98 20.58 66.94
CA ARG A 151 21.37 21.17 65.67
C ARG A 151 21.38 20.12 64.54
N ASP A 152 21.95 18.95 64.82
CA ASP A 152 22.07 17.89 63.80
C ASP A 152 20.67 17.32 63.44
N GLU A 153 19.75 17.22 64.41
CA GLU A 153 18.31 16.88 64.15
C GLU A 153 17.65 17.91 63.24
N ALA A 154 17.82 19.19 63.50
CA ALA A 154 17.26 20.25 62.67
C ALA A 154 17.88 20.30 61.24
N GLU A 155 19.17 20.04 61.11
CA GLU A 155 19.85 19.90 59.83
C GLU A 155 19.34 18.69 59.05
N ALA A 156 19.21 17.54 59.67
CA ALA A 156 18.69 16.34 59.05
C ALA A 156 17.24 16.57 58.54
N GLN A 157 16.41 17.23 59.35
CA GLN A 157 15.04 17.56 58.94
C GLN A 157 14.99 18.50 57.74
N LEU A 158 15.84 19.51 57.69
CA LEU A 158 16.00 20.38 56.55
C LEU A 158 16.40 19.63 55.29
N LYS A 159 17.37 18.71 55.42
CA LYS A 159 17.81 17.85 54.28
C LYS A 159 16.67 16.98 53.73
N VAL A 160 15.81 16.42 54.62
CA VAL A 160 14.65 15.63 54.24
C VAL A 160 13.65 16.46 53.42
N TYR A 161 13.29 17.66 53.92
CA TYR A 161 12.37 18.53 53.19
C TYR A 161 12.91 19.05 51.86
N LYS A 162 14.23 19.33 51.79
CA LYS A 162 14.88 19.69 50.52
C LYS A 162 14.80 18.54 49.52
N ALA A 163 15.05 17.30 49.95
CA ALA A 163 14.92 16.13 49.09
C ALA A 163 13.47 15.90 48.62
N GLN A 164 12.46 16.12 49.51
CA GLN A 164 11.05 16.04 49.14
C GLN A 164 10.64 17.11 48.11
N SER A 165 11.14 18.35 48.29
CA SER A 165 10.90 19.44 47.36
C SER A 165 11.47 19.16 45.97
N GLU A 166 12.70 18.60 45.92
CA GLU A 166 13.34 18.23 44.65
C GLU A 166 12.60 17.06 43.94
N ALA A 167 12.10 16.09 44.71
CA ALA A 167 11.28 15.02 44.18
C ALA A 167 9.95 15.53 43.60
N ALA A 168 9.26 16.43 44.32
CA ALA A 168 8.03 17.05 43.85
C ALA A 168 8.25 17.91 42.60
N LYS A 169 9.38 18.67 42.56
CA LYS A 169 9.81 19.43 41.40
C LYS A 169 10.00 18.55 40.18
N SER A 170 10.70 17.42 40.35
CA SER A 170 10.90 16.45 39.26
C SER A 170 9.61 15.88 38.74
N GLN A 171 8.58 15.66 39.59
CA GLN A 171 7.26 15.24 39.16
C GLN A 171 6.54 16.33 38.37
N TYR A 172 6.62 17.59 38.78
CA TYR A 172 6.08 18.71 38.03
C TYR A 172 6.76 18.84 36.65
N GLU A 173 8.08 18.79 36.59
CA GLU A 173 8.84 18.87 35.33
C GLU A 173 8.50 17.71 34.39
N MET A 174 8.30 16.48 34.90
CA MET A 174 7.83 15.35 34.09
C MET A 174 6.44 15.60 33.52
N ALA A 175 5.52 16.18 34.31
CA ALA A 175 4.18 16.51 33.83
C ALA A 175 4.23 17.61 32.74
N VAL A 176 5.04 18.64 32.91
CA VAL A 176 5.20 19.74 31.93
C VAL A 176 5.85 19.27 30.64
N ASN A 177 6.89 18.45 30.74
CA ASN A 177 7.61 17.92 29.58
C ASN A 177 6.75 16.94 28.74
N GLY A 178 5.73 16.33 29.36
CA GLY A 178 4.79 15.44 28.70
C GLY A 178 5.42 14.15 28.16
N ALA A 179 4.90 13.66 27.05
CA ALA A 179 5.38 12.40 26.45
C ALA A 179 6.82 12.55 25.92
N ARG A 180 7.62 11.51 26.13
CA ARG A 180 9.00 11.46 25.64
C ARG A 180 9.06 11.49 24.12
N TYR A 181 10.18 11.93 23.59
CA TYR A 181 10.42 11.96 22.15
C TYR A 181 10.21 10.58 21.49
N GLU A 182 10.66 9.52 22.16
CA GLU A 182 10.52 8.13 21.69
C GLU A 182 9.05 7.72 21.62
N ASP A 183 8.22 8.12 22.59
CA ASP A 183 6.78 7.83 22.62
C ASP A 183 6.06 8.54 21.48
N LYS A 184 6.40 9.82 21.23
CA LYS A 184 5.88 10.58 20.09
C LYS A 184 6.25 9.94 18.76
N LYS A 185 7.51 9.50 18.62
CA LYS A 185 8.01 8.80 17.42
C LYS A 185 7.31 7.45 17.22
N ALA A 186 7.09 6.70 18.29
CA ALA A 186 6.35 5.44 18.24
C ALA A 186 4.88 5.63 17.82
N ALA A 187 4.21 6.67 18.35
CA ALA A 187 2.85 7.03 17.97
C ALA A 187 2.76 7.43 16.47
N LEU A 188 3.71 8.23 15.98
CA LEU A 188 3.80 8.59 14.55
C LEU A 188 4.03 7.38 13.67
N ALA A 189 4.91 6.45 14.06
CA ALA A 189 5.16 5.22 13.31
C ALA A 189 3.89 4.35 13.25
N LYS A 190 3.13 4.27 14.34
CA LYS A 190 1.86 3.54 14.38
C LYS A 190 0.80 4.16 13.49
N ARG A 191 0.71 5.49 13.45
CA ARG A 191 -0.17 6.21 12.50
C ARG A 191 0.24 5.94 11.06
N SER A 192 1.54 6.01 10.73
CA SER A 192 2.03 5.71 9.38
C SER A 192 1.71 4.27 8.96
N GLN A 193 1.82 3.29 9.86
CA GLN A 193 1.42 1.91 9.62
C GLN A 193 -0.09 1.79 9.32
N ALA A 194 -0.93 2.44 10.12
CA ALA A 194 -2.38 2.45 9.92
C ALA A 194 -2.78 3.16 8.60
N GLN A 195 -2.10 4.26 8.27
CA GLN A 195 -2.28 4.95 6.99
C GLN A 195 -1.93 4.03 5.81
N GLY A 196 -0.80 3.31 5.88
CA GLY A 196 -0.42 2.35 4.84
C GLY A 196 -1.47 1.24 4.63
N ALA A 197 -2.05 0.73 5.71
CA ALA A 197 -3.14 -0.24 5.63
C ALA A 197 -4.41 0.35 4.98
N LEU A 198 -4.74 1.61 5.27
CA LEU A 198 -5.85 2.31 4.62
C LEU A 198 -5.59 2.54 3.13
N ASP A 199 -4.37 2.91 2.76
CA ASP A 199 -3.96 3.14 1.37
C ASP A 199 -3.98 1.85 0.55
N GLU A 200 -3.61 0.71 1.16
CA GLU A 200 -3.73 -0.62 0.56
C GLU A 200 -5.19 -0.92 0.20
N VAL A 201 -6.12 -0.77 1.15
CA VAL A 201 -7.54 -1.01 0.90
C VAL A 201 -8.12 -0.03 -0.12
N ASN A 202 -7.73 1.23 -0.07
CA ASN A 202 -8.13 2.22 -1.08
C ASN A 202 -7.61 1.86 -2.48
N SER A 203 -6.47 1.17 -2.57
CA SER A 203 -5.99 0.61 -3.84
C SER A 203 -6.92 -0.49 -4.36
N TYR A 204 -7.36 -1.41 -3.49
CA TYR A 204 -8.35 -2.43 -3.89
C TYR A 204 -9.67 -1.82 -4.36
N ILE A 205 -10.14 -0.74 -3.73
CA ILE A 205 -11.36 -0.03 -4.14
C ILE A 205 -11.20 0.57 -5.55
N ARG A 206 -10.04 1.13 -5.87
CA ARG A 206 -9.79 1.62 -7.23
C ARG A 206 -9.81 0.51 -8.27
N GLU A 207 -9.38 -0.70 -7.91
CA GLU A 207 -9.40 -1.88 -8.79
C GLU A 207 -10.82 -2.50 -8.93
N MET A 208 -11.83 -2.03 -8.17
CA MET A 208 -13.23 -2.44 -8.36
C MET A 208 -13.86 -1.81 -9.59
N VAL A 209 -13.30 -0.72 -10.10
CA VAL A 209 -13.73 -0.09 -11.36
C VAL A 209 -12.76 -0.51 -12.44
N GLN A 210 -13.23 -1.35 -13.35
CA GLN A 210 -12.41 -1.79 -14.48
C GLN A 210 -12.50 -0.78 -15.60
N VAL A 211 -11.35 -0.27 -16.03
CA VAL A 211 -11.25 0.70 -17.14
C VAL A 211 -10.45 0.14 -18.30
N ALA A 212 -10.75 0.58 -19.51
CA ALA A 212 -9.99 0.25 -20.71
C ALA A 212 -8.59 0.87 -20.63
N GLN A 213 -7.56 0.05 -20.82
CA GLN A 213 -6.17 0.52 -20.80
C GLN A 213 -5.69 1.02 -22.17
N PHE A 214 -6.37 0.59 -23.24
CA PHE A 214 -6.06 0.90 -24.63
C PHE A 214 -7.36 1.12 -25.41
N ASP A 215 -7.25 1.77 -26.56
CA ASP A 215 -8.33 1.85 -27.53
C ASP A 215 -8.48 0.51 -28.25
N GLY A 216 -9.71 0.05 -28.45
CA GLY A 216 -9.92 -1.24 -29.10
C GLY A 216 -11.37 -1.66 -29.14
N VAL A 217 -11.59 -2.89 -29.62
CA VAL A 217 -12.92 -3.52 -29.69
C VAL A 217 -13.01 -4.63 -28.65
N VAL A 218 -14.11 -4.69 -27.94
CA VAL A 218 -14.40 -5.76 -26.98
C VAL A 218 -14.67 -7.05 -27.74
N ALA A 219 -13.73 -8.01 -27.69
CA ALA A 219 -13.84 -9.26 -28.43
C ALA A 219 -14.79 -10.24 -27.74
N THR A 220 -14.59 -10.50 -26.45
CA THR A 220 -15.39 -11.49 -25.71
C THR A 220 -15.47 -11.11 -24.23
N ILE A 221 -16.60 -11.38 -23.61
CA ILE A 221 -16.85 -11.15 -22.18
C ILE A 221 -17.00 -12.49 -21.46
N TYR A 222 -16.18 -12.71 -20.42
CA TYR A 222 -16.23 -13.89 -19.56
C TYR A 222 -16.48 -13.46 -18.10
N PRO A 223 -17.27 -14.20 -17.32
CA PRO A 223 -18.09 -15.33 -17.67
C PRO A 223 -19.37 -14.89 -18.40
N LYS A 224 -19.89 -15.76 -19.26
CA LYS A 224 -21.25 -15.59 -19.80
C LYS A 224 -22.24 -15.91 -18.67
N VAL A 225 -23.19 -14.99 -18.44
CA VAL A 225 -24.30 -15.18 -17.49
C VAL A 225 -25.31 -16.12 -18.09
#